data_d5f3b1dd0580e186c98314c1719e3a37
#
_entry.id   d5f3b1dd0580e186c98314c1719e3a37
#
_cell.length_a   1.000
_cell.length_b   1.000
_cell.length_c   1.000
_cell.angle_alpha   90.00
_cell.angle_beta   90.00
_cell.angle_gamma   90.00
#
_symmetry.space_group_name_H-M   'P 1'
#
loop_
_entity.id
_entity.type
_entity.pdbx_description
1 polymer ?
#
loop_
_entity_poly.entity_id
_entity_poly.type
_entity_poly.pdbx_seq_one_letter_code
_entity_poly.pdbx_strand_id
1 'polypeptide(L)'
;MAFKVSRTEVWTVMIDDRPGGAADKLEALAKAGANLEVVFARRMPEQPGRGILFAGPIKGKKVVAAAQEAGFAKSDSIHGVKVEGGDKPGLGAKITRALANAGISFRGMSAAAIGTKFVSSIAVDSAEDAAKAVAALKKL
;
A
#
# COMPACT_ATOMS: atom_id res chain seq x y z
N MET A 1 -0.54 10.02 21.93
CA MET A 1 -0.59 10.62 20.58
C MET A 1 -1.50 9.80 19.68
N ALA A 2 -2.40 10.46 19.00
CA ALA A 2 -3.35 9.78 18.15
C ALA A 2 -2.83 9.67 16.72
N PHE A 3 -2.96 8.49 16.14
CA PHE A 3 -2.70 8.28 14.73
C PHE A 3 -4.00 8.28 13.96
N LYS A 4 -3.94 8.76 12.73
CA LYS A 4 -5.02 8.56 11.79
C LYS A 4 -4.79 7.20 11.13
N VAL A 5 -5.74 6.29 11.31
CA VAL A 5 -5.67 4.93 10.76
C VAL A 5 -6.85 4.71 9.84
N SER A 6 -6.60 4.27 8.63
CA SER A 6 -7.65 4.08 7.63
C SER A 6 -7.41 2.83 6.79
N ARG A 7 -8.50 2.30 6.22
CA ARG A 7 -8.44 1.23 5.24
C ARG A 7 -8.09 1.81 3.88
N THR A 8 -7.27 1.09 3.12
CA THR A 8 -6.95 1.48 1.75
C THR A 8 -7.20 0.30 0.81
N GLU A 9 -7.58 0.62 -0.43
CA GLU A 9 -7.68 -0.40 -1.47
C GLU A 9 -6.31 -0.56 -2.12
N VAL A 10 -5.95 -1.80 -2.41
CA VAL A 10 -4.67 -2.11 -3.05
C VAL A 10 -4.93 -2.52 -4.50
N TRP A 11 -4.35 -1.76 -5.43
CA TRP A 11 -4.38 -2.08 -6.85
C TRP A 11 -3.00 -2.52 -7.29
N THR A 12 -2.93 -3.58 -8.08
CA THR A 12 -1.66 -4.16 -8.50
C THR A 12 -1.63 -4.40 -10.00
N VAL A 13 -0.41 -4.40 -10.54
CA VAL A 13 -0.16 -4.80 -11.92
C VAL A 13 1.21 -5.48 -11.98
N MET A 14 1.30 -6.52 -12.79
CA MET A 14 2.58 -7.13 -13.12
C MET A 14 3.33 -6.24 -14.10
N ILE A 15 4.62 -6.13 -13.92
CA ILE A 15 5.49 -5.36 -14.81
C ILE A 15 6.65 -6.23 -15.27
N ASP A 16 7.22 -5.88 -16.42
CA ASP A 16 8.46 -6.47 -16.86
C ASP A 16 9.62 -5.87 -16.08
N ASP A 17 10.55 -6.71 -15.64
CA ASP A 17 11.76 -6.26 -14.94
C ASP A 17 12.77 -5.73 -15.98
N ARG A 18 12.50 -4.52 -16.45
CA ARG A 18 13.33 -3.79 -17.42
C ARG A 18 13.20 -2.29 -17.20
N PRO A 19 14.15 -1.51 -17.69
CA PRO A 19 13.98 -0.06 -17.69
C PRO A 19 12.67 0.33 -18.39
N GLY A 20 11.86 1.16 -17.73
CA GLY A 20 10.57 1.61 -18.27
C GLY A 20 9.37 0.74 -17.93
N GLY A 21 9.57 -0.45 -17.36
CA GLY A 21 8.45 -1.33 -17.03
C GLY A 21 7.43 -0.70 -16.09
N ALA A 22 7.90 -0.04 -15.04
CA ALA A 22 7.02 0.69 -14.12
C ALA A 22 6.55 2.02 -14.72
N ALA A 23 7.44 2.72 -15.43
CA ALA A 23 7.12 4.02 -16.01
C ALA A 23 5.92 3.95 -16.95
N ASP A 24 5.87 2.94 -17.81
CA ASP A 24 4.77 2.76 -18.75
C ASP A 24 3.41 2.70 -18.03
N LYS A 25 3.36 1.98 -16.92
CA LYS A 25 2.13 1.82 -16.12
C LYS A 25 1.76 3.11 -15.40
N LEU A 26 2.73 3.76 -14.77
CA LEU A 26 2.47 4.98 -14.02
C LEU A 26 2.10 6.16 -14.94
N GLU A 27 2.68 6.23 -16.13
CA GLU A 27 2.33 7.25 -17.11
C GLU A 27 0.87 7.12 -17.55
N ALA A 28 0.37 5.90 -17.72
CA ALA A 28 -1.02 5.66 -18.06
C ALA A 28 -1.96 6.24 -17.00
N LEU A 29 -1.63 6.03 -15.73
CA LEU A 29 -2.42 6.59 -14.62
C LEU A 29 -2.31 8.12 -14.56
N ALA A 30 -1.13 8.65 -14.78
CA ALA A 30 -0.89 10.09 -14.74
C ALA A 30 -1.68 10.82 -15.82
N LYS A 31 -1.75 10.26 -17.03
CA LYS A 31 -2.55 10.82 -18.13
C LYS A 31 -4.02 10.92 -17.78
N ALA A 32 -4.52 10.02 -16.97
CA ALA A 32 -5.92 10.03 -16.52
C ALA A 32 -6.16 10.96 -15.33
N GLY A 33 -5.10 11.60 -14.81
CA GLY A 33 -5.21 12.53 -13.69
C GLY A 33 -5.09 11.89 -12.32
N ALA A 34 -4.55 10.68 -12.23
CA ALA A 34 -4.35 10.03 -10.93
C ALA A 34 -3.39 10.83 -10.06
N ASN A 35 -3.74 10.96 -8.78
CA ASN A 35 -2.87 11.53 -7.77
C ASN A 35 -2.59 10.46 -6.72
N LEU A 36 -1.49 9.76 -6.92
CA LEU A 36 -1.15 8.61 -6.09
C LEU A 36 -0.52 9.04 -4.77
N GLU A 37 -0.92 8.39 -3.70
CA GLU A 37 -0.36 8.59 -2.36
C GLU A 37 0.63 7.49 -2.00
N VAL A 38 0.49 6.32 -2.62
CA VAL A 38 1.39 5.18 -2.41
C VAL A 38 1.75 4.58 -3.75
N VAL A 39 3.03 4.37 -3.97
CA VAL A 39 3.57 3.60 -5.09
C VAL A 39 4.66 2.71 -4.52
N PHE A 40 4.55 1.43 -4.75
CA PHE A 40 5.57 0.47 -4.31
C PHE A 40 5.78 -0.56 -5.40
N ALA A 41 7.02 -0.80 -5.77
CA ALA A 41 7.35 -1.78 -6.80
C ALA A 41 8.51 -2.64 -6.35
N ARG A 42 8.48 -3.91 -6.74
CA ARG A 42 9.56 -4.83 -6.44
C ARG A 42 9.66 -5.90 -7.50
N ARG A 43 10.83 -6.50 -7.59
CA ARG A 43 11.01 -7.72 -8.39
C ARG A 43 10.24 -8.87 -7.77
N MET A 44 9.90 -9.84 -8.58
CA MET A 44 9.30 -11.09 -8.12
C MET A 44 10.31 -12.21 -8.36
N PRO A 45 11.11 -12.58 -7.35
CA PRO A 45 12.11 -13.64 -7.50
C PRO A 45 11.50 -14.98 -7.93
N GLU A 46 10.26 -15.25 -7.54
CA GLU A 46 9.51 -16.45 -7.91
C GLU A 46 9.09 -16.45 -9.38
N GLN A 47 9.16 -15.32 -10.06
CA GLN A 47 8.90 -15.18 -11.49
C GLN A 47 10.01 -14.33 -12.14
N PRO A 48 11.15 -14.94 -12.47
CA PRO A 48 12.27 -14.21 -13.06
C PRO A 48 11.86 -13.38 -14.28
N GLY A 49 12.36 -12.17 -14.37
CA GLY A 49 12.02 -11.24 -15.45
C GLY A 49 10.74 -10.45 -15.20
N ARG A 50 10.10 -10.65 -14.07
CA ARG A 50 8.86 -9.96 -13.69
C ARG A 50 9.00 -9.19 -12.41
N GLY A 51 8.14 -8.19 -12.25
CA GLY A 51 7.97 -7.44 -11.02
C GLY A 51 6.50 -7.18 -10.76
N ILE A 52 6.22 -6.60 -9.62
CA ILE A 52 4.86 -6.21 -9.24
C ILE A 52 4.87 -4.75 -8.79
N LEU A 53 3.86 -4.02 -9.20
CA LEU A 53 3.65 -2.61 -8.87
C LEU A 53 2.35 -2.47 -8.11
N PHE A 54 2.42 -1.83 -6.95
CA PHE A 54 1.27 -1.48 -6.12
C PHE A 54 1.06 0.01 -6.21
N ALA A 55 -0.17 0.46 -6.41
CA ALA A 55 -0.47 1.88 -6.51
C ALA A 55 -1.83 2.20 -5.91
N GLY A 56 -1.96 3.37 -5.36
CA GLY A 56 -3.22 3.89 -4.82
C GLY A 56 -3.12 5.33 -4.36
N PRO A 57 -4.27 6.00 -4.19
CA PRO A 57 -5.62 5.52 -4.47
C PRO A 57 -5.95 5.51 -5.97
N ILE A 58 -6.77 4.58 -6.39
CA ILE A 58 -7.32 4.52 -7.75
C ILE A 58 -8.81 4.82 -7.62
N LYS A 59 -9.19 6.04 -7.94
CA LYS A 59 -10.58 6.49 -7.76
C LYS A 59 -11.00 7.47 -8.85
N GLY A 60 -12.30 7.48 -9.09
CA GLY A 60 -12.89 8.25 -10.18
C GLY A 60 -12.95 7.41 -11.46
N LYS A 61 -14.02 7.60 -12.24
CA LYS A 61 -14.27 6.79 -13.44
C LYS A 61 -13.11 6.77 -14.43
N LYS A 62 -12.51 7.94 -14.66
CA LYS A 62 -11.44 8.09 -15.64
C LYS A 62 -10.17 7.35 -15.20
N VAL A 63 -9.81 7.49 -13.94
CA VAL A 63 -8.62 6.83 -13.40
C VAL A 63 -8.81 5.32 -13.31
N VAL A 64 -9.99 4.87 -12.85
CA VAL A 64 -10.32 3.44 -12.79
C VAL A 64 -10.26 2.81 -14.18
N ALA A 65 -10.84 3.47 -15.19
CA ALA A 65 -10.80 2.96 -16.55
C ALA A 65 -9.38 2.86 -17.10
N ALA A 66 -8.56 3.89 -16.87
CA ALA A 66 -7.16 3.88 -17.30
C ALA A 66 -6.35 2.80 -16.59
N ALA A 67 -6.61 2.59 -15.30
CA ALA A 67 -5.93 1.56 -14.52
C ALA A 67 -6.27 0.16 -15.08
N GLN A 68 -7.54 -0.12 -15.31
CA GLN A 68 -7.98 -1.38 -15.87
C GLN A 68 -7.40 -1.63 -17.25
N GLU A 69 -7.40 -0.61 -18.11
CA GLU A 69 -6.82 -0.71 -19.44
C GLU A 69 -5.31 -1.00 -19.40
N ALA A 70 -4.61 -0.44 -18.41
CA ALA A 70 -3.19 -0.68 -18.22
C ALA A 70 -2.89 -2.05 -17.58
N GLY A 71 -3.92 -2.79 -17.18
CA GLY A 71 -3.77 -4.11 -16.58
C GLY A 71 -3.82 -4.15 -15.06
N PHE A 72 -4.02 -3.00 -14.41
CA PHE A 72 -4.21 -2.98 -12.96
C PHE A 72 -5.52 -3.64 -12.55
N ALA A 73 -5.48 -4.32 -11.43
CA ALA A 73 -6.69 -4.88 -10.83
C ALA A 73 -6.67 -4.61 -9.33
N LYS A 74 -7.86 -4.38 -8.77
CA LYS A 74 -8.02 -4.28 -7.33
C LYS A 74 -7.77 -5.67 -6.75
N SER A 75 -6.91 -5.75 -5.74
CA SER A 75 -6.59 -7.02 -5.13
C SER A 75 -7.72 -7.51 -4.21
N ASP A 76 -8.10 -8.77 -4.36
CA ASP A 76 -9.06 -9.43 -3.47
C ASP A 76 -8.35 -10.14 -2.30
N SER A 77 -7.05 -10.37 -2.42
CA SER A 77 -6.27 -11.11 -1.44
C SER A 77 -5.39 -10.23 -0.56
N ILE A 78 -5.23 -8.95 -0.91
CA ILE A 78 -4.41 -8.01 -0.16
C ILE A 78 -5.28 -6.85 0.30
N HIS A 79 -5.26 -6.60 1.59
CA HIS A 79 -6.03 -5.52 2.20
C HIS A 79 -5.09 -4.52 2.85
N GLY A 80 -5.27 -3.25 2.57
CA GLY A 80 -4.37 -2.21 3.02
C GLY A 80 -4.85 -1.48 4.26
N VAL A 81 -3.88 -1.08 5.09
CA VAL A 81 -4.11 -0.20 6.24
C VAL A 81 -3.04 0.88 6.19
N LYS A 82 -3.46 2.12 6.35
CA LYS A 82 -2.58 3.28 6.38
C LYS A 82 -2.57 3.90 7.76
N VAL A 83 -1.38 4.19 8.27
CA VAL A 83 -1.18 4.84 9.57
C VAL A 83 -0.40 6.13 9.33
N GLU A 84 -0.91 7.25 9.80
CA GLU A 84 -0.21 8.54 9.68
C GLU A 84 -0.29 9.32 10.97
N GLY A 85 0.75 10.07 11.26
CA GLY A 85 0.81 10.89 12.46
C GLY A 85 2.16 11.55 12.64
N GLY A 86 2.42 12.03 13.85
CA GLY A 86 3.71 12.62 14.19
C GLY A 86 4.80 11.55 14.30
N ASP A 87 5.99 11.89 13.82
CA ASP A 87 7.13 10.98 13.90
C ASP A 87 7.73 10.94 15.28
N LYS A 88 8.09 9.75 15.73
CA LYS A 88 8.80 9.51 16.99
C LYS A 88 9.67 8.26 16.86
N PRO A 89 10.77 8.20 17.60
CA PRO A 89 11.57 6.98 17.64
C PRO A 89 10.73 5.77 18.10
N GLY A 90 10.93 4.64 17.46
CA GLY A 90 10.30 3.38 17.86
C GLY A 90 8.92 3.11 17.35
N LEU A 91 8.38 3.94 16.44
CA LEU A 91 7.02 3.74 15.89
C LEU A 91 6.86 2.42 15.16
N GLY A 92 7.85 2.04 14.35
CA GLY A 92 7.79 0.75 13.65
C GLY A 92 7.66 -0.41 14.62
N ALA A 93 8.41 -0.37 15.70
CA ALA A 93 8.34 -1.41 16.74
C ALA A 93 6.96 -1.42 17.43
N LYS A 94 6.42 -0.25 17.75
CA LYS A 94 5.09 -0.15 18.38
C LYS A 94 3.99 -0.68 17.47
N ILE A 95 4.03 -0.30 16.21
CA ILE A 95 3.04 -0.73 15.22
C ILE A 95 3.09 -2.25 15.06
N THR A 96 4.27 -2.80 14.82
CA THR A 96 4.41 -4.24 14.61
C THR A 96 4.06 -5.04 15.86
N ARG A 97 4.37 -4.52 17.05
CA ARG A 97 3.97 -5.17 18.31
C ARG A 97 2.46 -5.16 18.50
N ALA A 98 1.81 -4.05 18.15
CA ALA A 98 0.34 -3.97 18.23
C ALA A 98 -0.32 -4.97 17.29
N LEU A 99 0.21 -5.12 16.08
CA LEU A 99 -0.29 -6.12 15.14
C LEU A 99 -0.09 -7.54 15.66
N ALA A 100 1.08 -7.82 16.23
CA ALA A 100 1.39 -9.12 16.80
C ALA A 100 0.43 -9.46 17.97
N ASN A 101 0.17 -8.50 18.84
CA ASN A 101 -0.75 -8.69 19.95
C ASN A 101 -2.19 -8.93 19.49
N ALA A 102 -2.55 -8.42 18.31
CA ALA A 102 -3.84 -8.66 17.70
C ALA A 102 -3.89 -9.96 16.89
N GLY A 103 -2.79 -10.72 16.86
CA GLY A 103 -2.73 -11.99 16.14
C GLY A 103 -2.58 -11.83 14.63
N ILE A 104 -2.06 -10.69 14.17
CA ILE A 104 -1.94 -10.40 12.74
C ILE A 104 -0.51 -10.58 12.26
N SER A 105 -0.35 -11.42 11.22
CA SER A 105 0.88 -11.53 10.46
C SER A 105 0.69 -10.75 9.17
N PHE A 106 1.42 -9.67 8.96
CA PHE A 106 1.25 -8.85 7.76
C PHE A 106 2.06 -9.41 6.58
N ARG A 107 1.59 -9.12 5.37
CA ARG A 107 2.27 -9.54 4.13
C ARG A 107 3.38 -8.58 3.73
N GLY A 108 3.22 -7.33 4.06
CA GLY A 108 4.19 -6.31 3.73
C GLY A 108 3.94 -5.06 4.55
N MET A 109 4.98 -4.30 4.75
CA MET A 109 4.92 -3.04 5.47
C MET A 109 5.96 -2.10 4.91
N SER A 110 5.58 -0.86 4.72
CA SER A 110 6.51 0.23 4.45
C SER A 110 6.26 1.34 5.43
N ALA A 111 7.30 2.09 5.76
CA ALA A 111 7.19 3.24 6.64
C ALA A 111 8.19 4.29 6.23
N ALA A 112 7.81 5.53 6.36
CA ALA A 112 8.68 6.66 6.05
C ALA A 112 8.35 7.84 6.93
N ALA A 113 9.34 8.68 7.16
CA ALA A 113 9.17 9.94 7.86
C ALA A 113 9.57 11.08 6.92
N ILE A 114 8.78 12.13 6.92
CA ILE A 114 9.08 13.36 6.18
C ILE A 114 8.92 14.52 7.14
N GLY A 115 10.05 15.18 7.47
CA GLY A 115 10.04 16.21 8.51
C GLY A 115 9.58 15.63 9.84
N THR A 116 8.49 16.14 10.37
CA THR A 116 7.92 15.70 11.65
C THR A 116 6.77 14.71 11.49
N LYS A 117 6.53 14.25 10.28
CA LYS A 117 5.41 13.35 9.99
C LYS A 117 5.87 11.95 9.65
N PHE A 118 5.03 10.98 10.00
CA PHE A 118 5.26 9.56 9.76
C PHE A 118 4.08 8.98 8.99
N VAL A 119 4.37 8.09 8.05
CA VAL A 119 3.34 7.33 7.34
C VAL A 119 3.81 5.88 7.19
N SER A 120 2.88 4.96 7.41
CA SER A 120 3.11 3.54 7.18
C SER A 120 1.96 2.96 6.36
N SER A 121 2.31 2.11 5.42
CA SER A 121 1.34 1.32 4.65
C SER A 121 1.57 -0.14 4.97
N ILE A 122 0.50 -0.83 5.37
CA ILE A 122 0.56 -2.21 5.83
C ILE A 122 -0.40 -3.03 4.99
N ALA A 123 0.06 -4.17 4.49
CA ALA A 123 -0.75 -5.10 3.73
C ALA A 123 -1.02 -6.35 4.55
N VAL A 124 -2.28 -6.73 4.66
CA VAL A 124 -2.72 -7.92 5.41
C VAL A 124 -3.55 -8.84 4.51
N ASP A 125 -3.83 -10.06 5.01
CA ASP A 125 -4.36 -11.15 4.20
C ASP A 125 -5.88 -11.16 4.02
N SER A 126 -6.62 -10.46 4.88
CA SER A 126 -8.08 -10.50 4.86
C SER A 126 -8.70 -9.18 5.29
N ALA A 127 -9.96 -9.00 4.95
CA ALA A 127 -10.75 -7.87 5.42
C ALA A 127 -10.90 -7.90 6.95
N GLU A 128 -11.00 -9.09 7.52
CA GLU A 128 -11.07 -9.27 8.96
C GLU A 128 -9.79 -8.80 9.64
N ASP A 129 -8.64 -9.20 9.13
CA ASP A 129 -7.34 -8.75 9.65
C ASP A 129 -7.19 -7.25 9.52
N ALA A 130 -7.64 -6.66 8.41
CA ALA A 130 -7.58 -5.21 8.23
C ALA A 130 -8.42 -4.49 9.28
N ALA A 131 -9.62 -4.99 9.58
CA ALA A 131 -10.48 -4.41 10.61
C ALA A 131 -9.84 -4.50 12.00
N LYS A 132 -9.23 -5.65 12.32
CA LYS A 132 -8.51 -5.85 13.58
C LYS A 132 -7.30 -4.92 13.67
N ALA A 133 -6.56 -4.77 12.57
CA ALA A 133 -5.41 -3.88 12.51
C ALA A 133 -5.81 -2.43 12.79
N VAL A 134 -6.87 -1.96 12.13
CA VAL A 134 -7.37 -0.60 12.35
C VAL A 134 -7.73 -0.39 13.82
N ALA A 135 -8.47 -1.32 14.41
CA ALA A 135 -8.87 -1.23 15.82
C ALA A 135 -7.66 -1.19 16.75
N ALA A 136 -6.68 -2.07 16.52
CA ALA A 136 -5.47 -2.14 17.35
C ALA A 136 -4.61 -0.88 17.22
N LEU A 137 -4.43 -0.38 16.01
CA LEU A 137 -3.55 0.76 15.75
C LEU A 137 -4.15 2.09 16.18
N LYS A 138 -5.47 2.21 16.21
CA LYS A 138 -6.12 3.42 16.75
C LYS A 138 -5.88 3.62 18.25
N LYS A 139 -5.48 2.58 18.94
CA LYS A 139 -5.23 2.64 20.39
C LYS A 139 -3.80 3.10 20.73
N LEU A 140 -2.94 3.25 19.75
CA LEU A 140 -1.54 3.66 19.97
C LEU A 140 -1.39 5.12 20.40
#